data_827d1afe3619c78a865ce49d5a91731a
#
_entry.id   827d1afe3619c78a865ce49d5a91731a
#
_cell.length_a   1.000
_cell.length_b   1.000
_cell.length_c   1.000
_cell.angle_alpha   90.00
_cell.angle_beta   90.00
_cell.angle_gamma   90.00
#
_symmetry.space_group_name_H-M   'P 1'
#
loop_
_entity.id
_entity.type
_entity.pdbx_description
1 polymer ?
#
loop_
_entity_poly.entity_id
_entity_poly.type
_entity_poly.pdbx_seq_one_letter_code
_entity_poly.pdbx_strand_id
1 'polypeptide(L)'
;MSDDYQGTLQQDKIPDEITMTTTNDSPDFTEWQNVLDLIRHASAEQRDELLFQVLLTHDEREALIARVNIVHELLNGERSQRKISELLGVGVATITRGSNELKHQDDDTKAWLANFLAQNKPNQ
;
A
#
# COMPACT_ATOMS: atom_id res chain seq x y z
N MET A 1 4.11 -38.16 -1.91
CA MET A 1 3.25 -37.76 -1.95
C MET A 1 3.55 -37.05 -1.96
N SER A 2 3.11 -37.28 -1.63
CA SER A 2 2.37 -36.87 -1.61
C SER A 2 2.85 -36.49 -1.57
N ASP A 3 2.55 -36.68 -1.68
CA ASP A 3 1.87 -36.33 -1.74
C ASP A 3 2.41 -36.21 -1.52
N ASP A 4 2.25 -36.61 -1.64
CA ASP A 4 1.66 -36.30 -1.74
C ASP A 4 2.31 -36.30 -1.61
N TYR A 5 1.73 -36.27 -1.36
CA TYR A 5 1.10 -36.13 -1.52
C TYR A 5 1.69 -36.50 -1.31
N GLN A 6 1.75 -36.16 -1.44
CA GLN A 6 1.10 -36.36 -1.46
C GLN A 6 1.38 -36.07 -1.58
N GLY A 7 1.82 -37.32 -1.15
CA GLY A 7 0.94 -37.07 -1.53
C GLY A 7 1.63 -36.92 -1.73
N THR A 8 1.44 -36.48 -1.63
CA THR A 8 0.90 -36.27 -1.81
C THR A 8 1.58 -36.08 -2.14
N LEU A 9 1.65 -36.21 -2.04
CA LEU A 9 1.04 -35.96 -2.35
C LEU A 9 1.68 -35.87 -2.58
N GLN A 10 1.56 -35.76 -2.73
CA GLN A 10 0.91 -35.61 -2.92
C GLN A 10 1.23 -35.21 -3.31
N GLN A 11 1.40 -35.35 -3.38
CA GLN A 11 0.65 -35.04 -3.63
C GLN A 11 1.02 -34.70 -4.03
N ASP A 12 1.23 -35.12 -4.27
CA ASP A 12 0.51 -34.73 -4.55
C ASP A 12 0.76 -34.70 -5.08
N LYS A 13 0.78 -34.55 -5.46
CA LYS A 13 0.03 -34.33 -5.90
C LYS A 13 -0.15 -34.15 -6.57
N ILE A 14 -0.42 -34.75 -7.05
CA ILE A 14 -1.33 -34.41 -7.66
C ILE A 14 -1.36 -34.40 -8.20
N PRO A 15 -1.99 -34.24 -8.13
CA PRO A 15 -2.67 -33.92 -8.66
C PRO A 15 -2.76 -33.79 -9.15
N ASP A 16 -3.24 -34.25 -9.61
CA ASP A 16 -3.88 -33.67 -9.99
C ASP A 16 -4.28 -33.51 -10.35
N GLU A 17 -4.62 -33.72 -10.51
CA GLU A 17 -5.36 -33.23 -10.66
C GLU A 17 -5.92 -32.85 -10.83
N ILE A 18 -6.07 -33.22 -11.21
CA ILE A 18 -6.92 -32.68 -11.23
C ILE A 18 -7.55 -32.49 -11.31
N THR A 19 -7.79 -32.84 -11.26
CA THR A 19 -8.60 -32.46 -11.13
C THR A 19 -9.23 -32.08 -11.02
N MET A 20 -9.66 -32.34 -11.07
CA MET A 20 -10.47 -31.87 -10.90
C MET A 20 -10.99 -31.63 -10.19
N THR A 21 -11.06 -32.47 -10.22
CA THR A 21 -11.68 -31.95 -9.09
C THR A 21 -11.51 -30.45 -8.99
N THR A 22 -12.47 -29.88 -8.63
CA THR A 22 -12.45 -28.47 -8.49
C THR A 22 -12.02 -28.13 -7.12
N THR A 23 -10.78 -27.84 -6.98
CA THR A 23 -10.35 -27.30 -5.75
C THR A 23 -10.64 -25.82 -5.78
N ASN A 24 -10.90 -25.30 -4.65
CA ASN A 24 -11.03 -23.88 -4.47
C ASN A 24 -9.66 -23.25 -4.35
N ASP A 25 -8.96 -23.19 -5.46
CA ASP A 25 -7.61 -22.67 -5.44
C ASP A 25 -7.60 -21.17 -5.70
N SER A 26 -8.48 -20.46 -5.03
CA SER A 26 -8.44 -19.01 -5.08
C SER A 26 -7.61 -18.48 -3.92
N PRO A 27 -6.97 -17.32 -4.10
CA PRO A 27 -6.27 -16.69 -2.98
C PRO A 27 -7.24 -16.36 -1.84
N ASP A 28 -6.73 -16.39 -0.63
CA ASP A 28 -7.55 -16.03 0.54
C ASP A 28 -7.82 -14.53 0.61
N PHE A 29 -6.88 -13.72 0.11
CA PHE A 29 -6.99 -12.26 0.17
C PHE A 29 -7.19 -11.74 -1.25
N THR A 30 -8.38 -11.24 -1.55
CA THR A 30 -8.74 -10.86 -2.92
C THR A 30 -9.13 -9.41 -3.06
N GLU A 31 -9.35 -8.69 -1.96
CA GLU A 31 -9.86 -7.32 -1.99
C GLU A 31 -8.89 -6.39 -1.28
N TRP A 32 -8.88 -5.13 -1.75
CA TRP A 32 -8.09 -4.12 -1.06
C TRP A 32 -8.49 -3.99 0.41
N GLN A 33 -9.79 -4.17 0.68
CA GLN A 33 -10.28 -4.12 2.06
C GLN A 33 -9.61 -5.17 2.94
N ASN A 34 -9.27 -6.33 2.38
CA ASN A 34 -8.56 -7.37 3.15
C ASN A 34 -7.21 -6.85 3.63
N VAL A 35 -6.51 -6.11 2.77
CA VAL A 35 -5.22 -5.54 3.14
C VAL A 35 -5.39 -4.49 4.23
N LEU A 36 -6.38 -3.61 4.08
CA LEU A 36 -6.63 -2.58 5.09
C LEU A 36 -6.95 -3.20 6.46
N ASP A 37 -7.73 -4.29 6.46
CA ASP A 37 -8.05 -4.97 7.71
C ASP A 37 -6.81 -5.57 8.37
N LEU A 38 -5.91 -6.14 7.56
CA LEU A 38 -4.65 -6.65 8.09
C LEU A 38 -3.82 -5.53 8.72
N ILE A 39 -3.76 -4.38 8.06
CA ILE A 39 -3.02 -3.23 8.60
C ILE A 39 -3.62 -2.80 9.93
N ARG A 40 -4.95 -2.72 10.02
CA ARG A 40 -5.62 -2.34 11.26
C ARG A 40 -5.34 -3.33 12.38
N HIS A 41 -5.42 -4.62 12.08
CA HIS A 41 -5.16 -5.66 13.08
C HIS A 41 -3.70 -5.64 13.52
N ALA A 42 -2.77 -5.48 12.58
CA ALA A 42 -1.35 -5.40 12.92
C ALA A 42 -1.07 -4.18 13.79
N SER A 43 -1.70 -3.05 13.47
CA SER A 43 -1.53 -1.83 14.25
C SER A 43 -2.05 -2.02 15.68
N ALA A 44 -3.18 -2.70 15.84
CA ALA A 44 -3.74 -2.98 17.16
C ALA A 44 -2.80 -3.84 18.00
N GLU A 45 -2.02 -4.71 17.35
CA GLU A 45 -1.02 -5.54 18.02
C GLU A 45 0.34 -4.88 18.11
N GLN A 46 0.47 -3.64 17.62
CA GLN A 46 1.73 -2.90 17.56
C GLN A 46 2.78 -3.61 16.70
N ARG A 47 2.31 -4.25 15.61
CA ARG A 47 3.16 -4.96 14.67
C ARG A 47 3.03 -4.45 13.24
N ASP A 48 2.52 -3.24 13.09
CA ASP A 48 2.37 -2.63 11.78
C ASP A 48 3.71 -2.43 11.08
N GLU A 49 4.75 -2.06 11.82
CA GLU A 49 6.07 -1.89 11.22
C GLU A 49 6.57 -3.19 10.61
N LEU A 50 6.44 -4.29 11.36
CA LEU A 50 6.87 -5.59 10.87
C LEU A 50 6.08 -6.01 9.63
N LEU A 51 4.77 -5.78 9.65
CA LEU A 51 3.93 -6.11 8.50
C LEU A 51 4.39 -5.36 7.25
N PHE A 52 4.62 -4.06 7.37
CA PHE A 52 5.04 -3.26 6.22
C PHE A 52 6.45 -3.62 5.74
N GLN A 53 7.34 -4.02 6.65
CA GLN A 53 8.67 -4.47 6.24
C GLN A 53 8.60 -5.70 5.35
N VAL A 54 7.62 -6.57 5.58
CA VAL A 54 7.47 -7.78 4.79
C VAL A 54 6.74 -7.50 3.47
N LEU A 55 5.72 -6.64 3.52
CA LEU A 55 4.86 -6.40 2.36
C LEU A 55 5.47 -5.45 1.33
N LEU A 56 6.33 -4.54 1.76
CA LEU A 56 6.86 -3.50 0.87
C LEU A 56 8.35 -3.68 0.65
N THR A 57 8.77 -3.49 -0.58
CA THR A 57 10.20 -3.41 -0.88
C THR A 57 10.74 -2.06 -0.42
N HIS A 58 12.07 -1.95 -0.40
CA HIS A 58 12.72 -0.67 -0.07
C HIS A 58 12.24 0.45 -1.01
N ASP A 59 12.20 0.17 -2.31
CA ASP A 59 11.79 1.17 -3.29
C ASP A 59 10.34 1.59 -3.08
N GLU A 60 9.49 0.65 -2.71
CA GLU A 60 8.08 0.97 -2.45
C GLU A 60 7.94 1.83 -1.20
N ARG A 61 8.76 1.58 -0.17
CA ARG A 61 8.76 2.43 1.02
C ARG A 61 9.22 3.85 0.69
N GLU A 62 10.27 3.98 -0.14
CA GLU A 62 10.73 5.29 -0.58
C GLU A 62 9.66 6.01 -1.39
N ALA A 63 8.93 5.28 -2.23
CA ALA A 63 7.83 5.86 -2.99
C ALA A 63 6.72 6.37 -2.08
N LEU A 64 6.42 5.65 -1.00
CA LEU A 64 5.43 6.10 -0.03
C LEU A 64 5.85 7.38 0.68
N ILE A 65 7.13 7.45 1.08
CA ILE A 65 7.66 8.66 1.71
C ILE A 65 7.49 9.85 0.76
N ALA A 66 7.87 9.67 -0.49
CA ALA A 66 7.73 10.73 -1.49
C ALA A 66 6.26 11.13 -1.65
N ARG A 67 5.35 10.14 -1.69
CA ARG A 67 3.93 10.43 -1.89
C ARG A 67 3.33 11.19 -0.71
N VAL A 68 3.73 10.85 0.52
CA VAL A 68 3.27 11.60 1.70
C VAL A 68 3.70 13.06 1.59
N ASN A 69 4.97 13.30 1.21
CA ASN A 69 5.48 14.66 1.07
C ASN A 69 4.78 15.41 -0.06
N ILE A 70 4.53 14.76 -1.18
CA ILE A 70 3.84 15.39 -2.30
C ILE A 70 2.44 15.83 -1.89
N VAL A 71 1.70 14.94 -1.24
CA VAL A 71 0.33 15.25 -0.80
C VAL A 71 0.34 16.39 0.20
N HIS A 72 1.28 16.35 1.14
CA HIS A 72 1.41 17.39 2.16
C HIS A 72 1.66 18.76 1.52
N GLU A 73 2.62 18.83 0.58
CA GLU A 73 2.95 20.09 -0.07
C GLU A 73 1.81 20.59 -0.96
N LEU A 74 1.14 19.69 -1.67
CA LEU A 74 0.02 20.09 -2.51
C LEU A 74 -1.14 20.64 -1.67
N LEU A 75 -1.40 20.04 -0.51
CA LEU A 75 -2.49 20.49 0.37
C LEU A 75 -2.15 21.83 1.04
N ASN A 76 -0.88 22.09 1.32
CA ASN A 76 -0.45 23.39 1.81
C ASN A 76 -0.69 24.51 0.80
N GLY A 77 -0.52 24.20 -0.48
CA GLY A 77 -0.78 25.15 -1.56
C GLY A 77 0.21 26.30 -1.66
N GLU A 78 1.34 26.22 -0.96
CA GLU A 78 2.31 27.31 -0.93
C GLU A 78 3.36 27.25 -2.03
N ARG A 79 3.53 26.05 -2.62
CA ARG A 79 4.55 25.84 -3.63
C ARG A 79 3.93 25.38 -4.94
N SER A 80 4.53 25.78 -6.04
CA SER A 80 4.16 25.26 -7.35
C SER A 80 4.64 23.82 -7.49
N GLN A 81 4.07 23.07 -8.43
CA GLN A 81 4.51 21.72 -8.69
C GLN A 81 6.00 21.64 -9.02
N ARG A 82 6.50 22.66 -9.74
CA ARG A 82 7.91 22.72 -10.07
C ARG A 82 8.76 22.86 -8.81
N LYS A 83 8.34 23.69 -7.86
CA LYS A 83 9.06 23.87 -6.60
C LYS A 83 9.03 22.61 -5.76
N ILE A 84 7.90 21.91 -5.76
CA ILE A 84 7.79 20.65 -5.05
C ILE A 84 8.74 19.63 -5.66
N SER A 85 8.80 19.59 -7.00
CA SER A 85 9.72 18.70 -7.70
C SER A 85 11.16 18.96 -7.27
N GLU A 86 11.56 20.22 -7.20
CA GLU A 86 12.90 20.60 -6.79
C GLU A 86 13.16 20.22 -5.32
N LEU A 87 12.19 20.51 -4.45
CA LEU A 87 12.32 20.24 -3.02
C LEU A 87 12.50 18.75 -2.74
N LEU A 88 11.70 17.92 -3.40
CA LEU A 88 11.66 16.49 -3.09
C LEU A 88 12.56 15.66 -3.98
N GLY A 89 13.10 16.23 -5.04
CA GLY A 89 13.95 15.50 -5.96
C GLY A 89 13.19 14.45 -6.75
N VAL A 90 11.92 14.69 -7.06
CA VAL A 90 11.09 13.77 -7.84
C VAL A 90 10.65 14.45 -9.13
N GLY A 91 10.31 13.64 -10.13
CA GLY A 91 9.84 14.16 -11.40
C GLY A 91 8.44 14.77 -11.30
N VAL A 92 8.16 15.71 -12.21
CA VAL A 92 6.86 16.37 -12.26
C VAL A 92 5.75 15.36 -12.50
N ALA A 93 6.01 14.31 -13.29
CA ALA A 93 5.01 13.25 -13.53
C ALA A 93 4.56 12.58 -12.23
N THR A 94 5.49 12.37 -11.31
CA THR A 94 5.16 11.77 -10.01
C THR A 94 4.25 12.69 -9.20
N ILE A 95 4.53 13.98 -9.25
CA ILE A 95 3.70 14.97 -8.56
C ILE A 95 2.31 15.03 -9.19
N THR A 96 2.24 14.98 -10.51
CA THR A 96 0.96 14.99 -11.22
C THR A 96 0.09 13.81 -10.83
N ARG A 97 0.69 12.63 -10.65
CA ARG A 97 -0.07 11.46 -10.18
C ARG A 97 -0.67 11.72 -8.80
N GLY A 98 0.11 12.28 -7.87
CA GLY A 98 -0.39 12.64 -6.55
C GLY A 98 -1.49 13.68 -6.62
N SER A 99 -1.32 14.67 -7.46
CA SER A 99 -2.33 15.71 -7.66
C SER A 99 -3.63 15.13 -8.19
N ASN A 100 -3.53 14.20 -9.15
CA ASN A 100 -4.72 13.56 -9.71
C ASN A 100 -5.48 12.75 -8.66
N GLU A 101 -4.76 12.05 -7.78
CA GLU A 101 -5.42 11.31 -6.71
C GLU A 101 -6.15 12.24 -5.75
N LEU A 102 -5.56 13.38 -5.43
CA LEU A 102 -6.21 14.36 -4.58
C LEU A 102 -7.47 14.95 -5.22
N LYS A 103 -7.45 15.11 -6.54
CA LYS A 103 -8.60 15.68 -7.25
C LYS A 103 -9.84 14.80 -7.14
N HIS A 104 -9.66 13.51 -6.87
CA HIS A 104 -10.78 12.59 -6.71
C HIS A 104 -11.41 12.66 -5.31
N GLN A 105 -10.81 13.41 -4.40
CA GLN A 105 -11.29 13.51 -3.03
C GLN A 105 -12.15 14.76 -2.85
N ASP A 106 -13.12 14.68 -1.95
CA ASP A 106 -13.97 15.82 -1.65
C ASP A 106 -13.25 16.80 -0.72
N ASP A 107 -13.85 17.97 -0.53
CA ASP A 107 -13.23 19.03 0.24
C ASP A 107 -13.05 18.65 1.71
N ASP A 108 -14.02 17.92 2.27
CA ASP A 108 -13.93 17.48 3.67
C ASP A 108 -12.76 16.53 3.88
N THR A 109 -12.56 15.61 2.96
CA THR A 109 -11.44 14.67 3.03
C THR A 109 -10.11 15.40 2.91
N LYS A 110 -10.02 16.36 1.99
CA LYS A 110 -8.79 17.13 1.81
C LYS A 110 -8.49 17.96 3.06
N ALA A 111 -9.50 18.57 3.65
CA ALA A 111 -9.32 19.37 4.87
C ALA A 111 -8.85 18.47 6.02
N TRP A 112 -9.47 17.30 6.17
CA TRP A 112 -9.06 16.36 7.20
C TRP A 112 -7.60 15.94 7.00
N LEU A 113 -7.25 15.60 5.77
CA LEU A 113 -5.90 15.13 5.47
C LEU A 113 -4.85 16.21 5.70
N ALA A 114 -5.15 17.44 5.30
CA ALA A 114 -4.25 18.57 5.53
C ALA A 114 -3.97 18.74 7.02
N ASN A 115 -5.02 18.73 7.84
CA ASN A 115 -4.87 18.85 9.28
C ASN A 115 -4.12 17.66 9.89
N PHE A 116 -4.47 16.46 9.43
CA PHE A 116 -3.85 15.24 9.92
C PHE A 116 -2.33 15.25 9.69
N LEU A 117 -1.92 15.60 8.48
CA LEU A 117 -0.50 15.64 8.15
C LEU A 117 0.22 16.76 8.91
N ALA A 118 -0.42 17.92 9.05
CA ALA A 118 0.18 19.02 9.79
C ALA A 118 0.38 18.66 11.26
N GLN A 119 -0.57 17.95 11.86
CA GLN A 119 -0.51 17.57 13.27
C GLN A 119 0.44 16.42 13.53
N ASN A 120 0.82 15.68 12.51
CA ASN A 120 1.63 14.48 12.67
C ASN A 120 3.01 14.61 12.04
N LYS A 121 3.49 15.82 11.85
CA LYS A 121 4.85 16.03 11.37
C LYS A 121 5.85 15.46 12.35
N PRO A 122 6.92 14.84 11.84
CA PRO A 122 7.97 14.36 12.75
C PRO A 122 8.61 15.54 13.48
N ASN A 123 9.07 15.27 14.69
CA ASN A 123 9.82 16.27 15.44
C ASN A 123 11.16 16.52 14.75
N GLN A 124 11.56 17.78 14.76
CA GLN A 124 12.84 18.21 14.20
C GLN A 124 13.95 18.05 15.22
#